data_03b1be32dd71abc20099a2fc9a06b817
#
_entry.id   03b1be32dd71abc20099a2fc9a06b817
#
_cell.length_a   1.000
_cell.length_b   1.000
_cell.length_c   1.000
_cell.angle_alpha   90.00
_cell.angle_beta   90.00
_cell.angle_gamma   90.00
#
_symmetry.space_group_name_H-M   'P 1'
#
loop_
_entity.id
_entity.type
_entity.pdbx_description
1 polymer ?
#
loop_
_entity_poly.entity_id
_entity_poly.type
_entity_poly.pdbx_seq_one_letter_code
_entity_poly.pdbx_strand_id
1 'polypeptide(L)'
;MSNNKTSTPVALDPFQAWAHRWGRVGTLIALVYMISLPFIVLNYFHCVPSLGAVFNVATFGILSIYVPVGISEALSYTPLMGASSYLGFITGNIMNLKLPCAVNALKITGKEANTAEGDVVTSIAVASSSIMTVAILTVAALLISFISPIFEKPAVQTMSSYLLPALFGSMTLGLFASSSAGSKVVVGGIKGVIPVLILVSLVCLAARLAGLGGIILGMVGFLILAMLPVGIITSRILWKKGIIKVVDKAELNK
;
A
#
# COMPACT_ATOMS: atom_id res chain seq x y z
N MET A 1 25.87 14.60 -34.05
CA MET A 1 26.06 13.14 -33.96
C MET A 1 25.11 12.60 -32.91
N SER A 2 23.97 12.07 -33.36
CA SER A 2 22.93 11.53 -32.52
C SER A 2 23.33 10.13 -32.06
N ASN A 3 23.64 9.98 -30.78
CA ASN A 3 23.97 8.67 -30.18
C ASN A 3 22.67 7.97 -29.84
N ASN A 4 22.12 7.26 -30.81
CA ASN A 4 20.96 6.38 -30.63
C ASN A 4 21.42 5.16 -29.82
N LYS A 5 21.38 5.27 -28.47
CA LYS A 5 21.52 4.12 -27.60
C LYS A 5 20.24 3.30 -27.75
N THR A 6 20.26 2.34 -28.66
CA THR A 6 19.35 1.20 -28.64
C THR A 6 19.44 0.57 -27.26
N SER A 7 18.42 0.79 -26.45
CA SER A 7 18.26 0.13 -25.17
C SER A 7 18.05 -1.36 -25.44
N THR A 8 19.12 -2.13 -25.41
CA THR A 8 19.02 -3.60 -25.25
C THR A 8 18.11 -3.86 -24.06
N PRO A 9 17.08 -4.71 -24.18
CA PRO A 9 16.26 -5.07 -23.03
C PRO A 9 17.21 -5.66 -21.97
N VAL A 10 17.28 -4.98 -20.82
CA VAL A 10 18.07 -5.46 -19.69
C VAL A 10 17.50 -6.84 -19.33
N ALA A 11 18.28 -7.89 -19.54
CA ALA A 11 17.90 -9.23 -19.18
C ALA A 11 17.60 -9.22 -17.66
N LEU A 12 16.40 -9.65 -17.30
CA LEU A 12 16.02 -9.77 -15.88
C LEU A 12 16.99 -10.73 -15.19
N ASP A 13 17.41 -10.36 -13.99
CA ASP A 13 18.16 -11.27 -13.12
C ASP A 13 17.40 -12.60 -12.97
N PRO A 14 18.08 -13.75 -12.92
CA PRO A 14 17.44 -15.06 -12.77
C PRO A 14 16.45 -15.12 -11.60
N PHE A 15 16.76 -14.47 -10.48
CA PHE A 15 15.86 -14.38 -9.34
C PHE A 15 14.61 -13.58 -9.69
N GLN A 16 14.73 -12.43 -10.33
CA GLN A 16 13.59 -11.60 -10.74
C GLN A 16 12.69 -12.33 -11.73
N ALA A 17 13.28 -13.01 -12.72
CA ALA A 17 12.52 -13.80 -13.69
C ALA A 17 11.72 -14.93 -13.00
N TRP A 18 12.35 -15.64 -12.06
CA TRP A 18 11.72 -16.67 -11.25
C TRP A 18 10.60 -16.09 -10.38
N ALA A 19 10.87 -14.99 -9.65
CA ALA A 19 9.91 -14.34 -8.76
C ALA A 19 8.68 -13.82 -9.52
N HIS A 20 8.88 -13.22 -10.70
CA HIS A 20 7.77 -12.75 -11.54
C HIS A 20 6.95 -13.92 -12.13
N ARG A 21 7.57 -15.03 -12.47
CA ARG A 21 6.85 -16.22 -12.98
C ARG A 21 5.98 -16.83 -11.88
N TRP A 22 6.60 -17.18 -10.76
CA TRP A 22 5.90 -17.82 -9.64
C TRP A 22 4.97 -16.88 -8.90
N GLY A 23 5.33 -15.59 -8.81
CA GLY A 23 4.48 -14.56 -8.25
C GLY A 23 3.16 -14.42 -8.99
N ARG A 24 3.18 -14.41 -10.34
CA ARG A 24 1.94 -14.39 -11.15
C ARG A 24 1.09 -15.64 -10.96
N VAL A 25 1.71 -16.81 -10.97
CA VAL A 25 1.00 -18.08 -10.74
C VAL A 25 0.39 -18.10 -9.33
N GLY A 26 1.17 -17.76 -8.32
CA GLY A 26 0.70 -17.70 -6.92
C GLY A 26 -0.44 -16.70 -6.73
N THR A 27 -0.33 -15.52 -7.33
CA THR A 27 -1.41 -14.50 -7.28
C THR A 27 -2.69 -15.00 -7.96
N LEU A 28 -2.57 -15.68 -9.11
CA LEU A 28 -3.73 -16.26 -9.80
C LEU A 28 -4.40 -17.33 -8.95
N ILE A 29 -3.64 -18.24 -8.36
CA ILE A 29 -4.15 -19.29 -7.45
C ILE A 29 -4.85 -18.65 -6.25
N ALA A 30 -4.22 -17.66 -5.61
CA ALA A 30 -4.80 -16.96 -4.47
C ALA A 30 -6.11 -16.24 -4.86
N LEU A 31 -6.15 -15.60 -6.02
CA LEU A 31 -7.34 -14.92 -6.50
C LEU A 31 -8.49 -15.90 -6.76
N VAL A 32 -8.22 -17.02 -7.43
CA VAL A 32 -9.21 -18.10 -7.65
C VAL A 32 -9.71 -18.64 -6.30
N TYR A 33 -8.82 -18.90 -5.36
CA TYR A 33 -9.17 -19.35 -4.02
C TYR A 33 -10.06 -18.34 -3.29
N MET A 34 -9.69 -17.06 -3.28
CA MET A 34 -10.45 -16.00 -2.60
C MET A 34 -11.83 -15.78 -3.22
N ILE A 35 -11.95 -15.90 -4.54
CA ILE A 35 -13.26 -15.79 -5.21
C ILE A 35 -14.12 -17.04 -4.97
N SER A 36 -13.53 -18.22 -4.99
CA SER A 36 -14.27 -19.48 -4.80
C SER A 36 -14.80 -19.67 -3.39
N LEU A 37 -14.10 -19.16 -2.38
CA LEU A 37 -14.44 -19.36 -0.97
C LEU A 37 -15.85 -18.86 -0.60
N PRO A 38 -16.29 -17.63 -0.94
CA PRO A 38 -17.66 -17.20 -0.71
C PRO A 38 -18.69 -18.09 -1.39
N PHE A 39 -18.44 -18.54 -2.63
CA PHE A 39 -19.36 -19.41 -3.35
C PHE A 39 -19.49 -20.78 -2.69
N ILE A 40 -18.39 -21.35 -2.19
CA ILE A 40 -18.40 -22.62 -1.44
C ILE A 40 -19.23 -22.47 -0.18
N VAL A 41 -18.99 -21.41 0.59
CA VAL A 41 -19.74 -21.15 1.86
C VAL A 41 -21.22 -20.92 1.58
N LEU A 42 -21.57 -20.08 0.61
CA LEU A 42 -22.97 -19.79 0.26
C LEU A 42 -23.72 -21.05 -0.22
N ASN A 43 -23.02 -21.90 -0.98
CA ASN A 43 -23.61 -23.16 -1.44
C ASN A 43 -23.79 -24.16 -0.29
N TYR A 44 -22.81 -24.26 0.61
CA TYR A 44 -22.91 -25.12 1.79
C TYR A 44 -24.09 -24.77 2.70
N PHE A 45 -24.35 -23.47 2.89
CA PHE A 45 -25.47 -22.99 3.71
C PHE A 45 -26.78 -22.82 2.92
N HIS A 46 -26.83 -23.20 1.64
CA HIS A 46 -28.00 -23.03 0.75
C HIS A 46 -28.53 -21.58 0.67
N CYS A 47 -27.64 -20.60 0.84
CA CYS A 47 -27.97 -19.19 0.89
C CYS A 47 -27.44 -18.44 -0.35
N VAL A 48 -27.48 -19.06 -1.53
CA VAL A 48 -26.99 -18.43 -2.78
C VAL A 48 -27.90 -17.25 -3.13
N PRO A 49 -27.37 -16.01 -3.12
CA PRO A 49 -28.16 -14.83 -3.45
C PRO A 49 -28.50 -14.80 -4.93
N SER A 50 -29.63 -14.20 -5.29
CA SER A 50 -29.95 -13.91 -6.69
C SER A 50 -28.97 -12.88 -7.26
N LEU A 51 -28.70 -12.93 -8.56
CA LEU A 51 -27.82 -11.97 -9.24
C LEU A 51 -28.20 -10.52 -8.97
N GLY A 52 -29.52 -10.21 -8.93
CA GLY A 52 -30.00 -8.87 -8.60
C GLY A 52 -29.70 -8.43 -7.16
N ALA A 53 -29.62 -9.38 -6.21
CA ALA A 53 -29.23 -9.09 -4.84
C ALA A 53 -27.70 -8.83 -4.73
N VAL A 54 -26.89 -9.45 -5.59
CA VAL A 54 -25.45 -9.21 -5.64
C VAL A 54 -25.14 -7.88 -6.32
N PHE A 55 -25.78 -7.59 -7.46
CA PHE A 55 -25.55 -6.35 -8.20
C PHE A 55 -26.58 -5.27 -7.80
N ASN A 56 -26.46 -4.77 -6.59
CA ASN A 56 -27.29 -3.69 -6.06
C ASN A 56 -26.47 -2.40 -5.84
N VAL A 57 -27.15 -1.31 -5.49
CA VAL A 57 -26.54 -0.01 -5.24
C VAL A 57 -25.48 -0.07 -4.14
N ALA A 58 -25.68 -0.88 -3.10
CA ALA A 58 -24.73 -1.04 -2.01
C ALA A 58 -23.42 -1.71 -2.48
N THR A 59 -23.52 -2.74 -3.33
CA THR A 59 -22.35 -3.40 -3.91
C THR A 59 -21.55 -2.45 -4.80
N PHE A 60 -22.24 -1.67 -5.67
CA PHE A 60 -21.56 -0.66 -6.46
C PHE A 60 -20.93 0.44 -5.61
N GLY A 61 -21.56 0.84 -4.51
CA GLY A 61 -21.00 1.75 -3.52
C GLY A 61 -19.69 1.22 -2.92
N ILE A 62 -19.68 -0.04 -2.51
CA ILE A 62 -18.47 -0.71 -1.98
C ILE A 62 -17.36 -0.78 -3.05
N LEU A 63 -17.70 -1.24 -4.26
CA LEU A 63 -16.73 -1.35 -5.35
C LEU A 63 -16.14 0.02 -5.74
N SER A 64 -16.94 1.08 -5.71
CA SER A 64 -16.48 2.44 -6.02
C SER A 64 -15.42 2.96 -5.05
N ILE A 65 -15.35 2.42 -3.84
CA ILE A 65 -14.32 2.74 -2.85
C ILE A 65 -13.13 1.81 -3.01
N TYR A 66 -13.34 0.50 -2.98
CA TYR A 66 -12.25 -0.47 -2.87
C TYR A 66 -11.46 -0.66 -4.17
N VAL A 67 -12.11 -0.57 -5.34
CA VAL A 67 -11.39 -0.75 -6.62
C VAL A 67 -10.37 0.39 -6.87
N PRO A 68 -10.75 1.68 -6.76
CA PRO A 68 -9.76 2.77 -6.91
C PRO A 68 -8.66 2.73 -5.84
N VAL A 69 -8.99 2.36 -4.59
CA VAL A 69 -7.99 2.20 -3.53
C VAL A 69 -7.01 1.09 -3.89
N GLY A 70 -7.49 -0.08 -4.30
CA GLY A 70 -6.63 -1.21 -4.69
C GLY A 70 -5.70 -0.87 -5.87
N ILE A 71 -6.22 -0.16 -6.89
CA ILE A 71 -5.39 0.32 -8.01
C ILE A 71 -4.32 1.30 -7.51
N SER A 72 -4.70 2.23 -6.65
CA SER A 72 -3.81 3.22 -6.06
C SER A 72 -2.70 2.58 -5.22
N GLU A 73 -3.04 1.57 -4.42
CA GLU A 73 -2.08 0.80 -3.63
C GLU A 73 -1.10 0.04 -4.52
N ALA A 74 -1.59 -0.63 -5.57
CA ALA A 74 -0.74 -1.34 -6.51
C ALA A 74 0.27 -0.39 -7.19
N LEU A 75 -0.18 0.77 -7.65
CA LEU A 75 0.68 1.76 -8.30
C LEU A 75 1.69 2.38 -7.34
N SER A 76 1.32 2.57 -6.06
CA SER A 76 2.16 3.25 -5.07
C SER A 76 3.20 2.32 -4.44
N TYR A 77 2.84 1.06 -4.16
CA TYR A 77 3.69 0.17 -3.36
C TYR A 77 4.55 -0.76 -4.20
N THR A 78 4.13 -1.14 -5.40
CA THR A 78 4.93 -1.99 -6.28
C THR A 78 6.33 -1.43 -6.56
N PRO A 79 6.53 -0.13 -6.82
CA PRO A 79 7.87 0.41 -7.04
C PRO A 79 8.79 0.35 -5.81
N LEU A 80 8.23 0.27 -4.59
CA LEU A 80 9.01 0.18 -3.35
C LEU A 80 9.31 -1.26 -2.94
N MET A 81 8.43 -2.18 -3.28
CA MET A 81 8.49 -3.58 -2.87
C MET A 81 9.09 -4.50 -3.94
N GLY A 82 9.15 -4.06 -5.20
CA GLY A 82 9.67 -4.87 -6.31
C GLY A 82 8.96 -6.22 -6.43
N ALA A 83 9.72 -7.29 -6.60
CA ALA A 83 9.19 -8.65 -6.75
C ALA A 83 8.40 -9.14 -5.51
N SER A 84 8.67 -8.59 -4.32
CA SER A 84 7.95 -8.97 -3.10
C SER A 84 6.50 -8.50 -3.06
N SER A 85 6.09 -7.59 -3.97
CA SER A 85 4.72 -7.10 -4.08
C SER A 85 3.71 -8.22 -4.31
N TYR A 86 4.04 -9.26 -5.07
CA TYR A 86 3.17 -10.43 -5.26
C TYR A 86 2.76 -11.05 -3.92
N LEU A 87 3.75 -11.34 -3.08
CA LEU A 87 3.50 -11.90 -1.76
C LEU A 87 2.76 -10.91 -0.85
N GLY A 88 3.10 -9.63 -0.94
CA GLY A 88 2.43 -8.56 -0.22
C GLY A 88 0.93 -8.50 -0.53
N PHE A 89 0.55 -8.51 -1.80
CA PHE A 89 -0.85 -8.46 -2.24
C PHE A 89 -1.63 -9.72 -1.89
N ILE A 90 -1.01 -10.91 -1.95
CA ILE A 90 -1.65 -12.16 -1.54
C ILE A 90 -1.94 -12.19 -0.04
N THR A 91 -0.97 -11.75 0.77
CA THR A 91 -1.06 -11.85 2.22
C THR A 91 -1.70 -10.64 2.89
N GLY A 92 -1.93 -9.55 2.14
CA GLY A 92 -2.59 -8.33 2.61
C GLY A 92 -1.78 -7.54 3.65
N ASN A 93 -2.40 -6.52 4.23
CA ASN A 93 -1.82 -5.62 5.24
C ASN A 93 -0.47 -5.00 4.81
N ILE A 94 -0.43 -4.53 3.56
CA ILE A 94 0.80 -4.06 2.94
C ILE A 94 1.29 -2.80 3.64
N MET A 95 0.45 -1.79 3.75
CA MET A 95 0.81 -0.47 4.22
C MET A 95 1.28 -0.47 5.69
N ASN A 96 0.60 -1.21 6.56
CA ASN A 96 0.86 -1.15 7.99
C ASN A 96 2.01 -2.05 8.45
N LEU A 97 2.25 -3.17 7.79
CA LEU A 97 3.26 -4.14 8.22
C LEU A 97 4.33 -4.42 7.16
N LYS A 98 3.94 -4.78 5.94
CA LYS A 98 4.88 -5.30 4.95
C LYS A 98 5.75 -4.21 4.33
N LEU A 99 5.17 -3.08 3.99
CA LEU A 99 5.92 -1.95 3.45
C LEU A 99 6.94 -1.40 4.44
N PRO A 100 6.61 -1.15 5.73
CA PRO A 100 7.62 -0.78 6.74
C PRO A 100 8.71 -1.83 6.93
N CYS A 101 8.36 -3.12 6.93
CA CYS A 101 9.35 -4.19 7.03
C CYS A 101 10.30 -4.19 5.83
N ALA A 102 9.77 -4.08 4.60
CA ALA A 102 10.58 -4.02 3.38
C ALA A 102 11.53 -2.81 3.38
N VAL A 103 10.99 -1.62 3.68
CA VAL A 103 11.77 -0.37 3.72
C VAL A 103 12.85 -0.42 4.81
N ASN A 104 12.54 -0.95 5.99
CA ASN A 104 13.53 -1.11 7.06
C ASN A 104 14.63 -2.12 6.69
N ALA A 105 14.27 -3.24 6.07
CA ALA A 105 15.24 -4.22 5.61
C ALA A 105 16.21 -3.63 4.58
N LEU A 106 15.70 -2.85 3.62
CA LEU A 106 16.54 -2.12 2.65
C LEU A 106 17.47 -1.12 3.35
N LYS A 107 16.96 -0.40 4.35
CA LYS A 107 17.79 0.56 5.14
C LYS A 107 18.90 -0.13 5.90
N ILE A 108 18.60 -1.24 6.57
CA ILE A 108 19.57 -2.00 7.39
C ILE A 108 20.66 -2.61 6.50
N THR A 109 20.28 -3.14 5.34
CA THR A 109 21.21 -3.79 4.41
C THR A 109 21.93 -2.81 3.49
N GLY A 110 21.50 -1.54 3.43
CA GLY A 110 22.05 -0.54 2.51
C GLY A 110 21.76 -0.81 1.04
N LYS A 111 20.77 -1.67 0.75
CA LYS A 111 20.41 -2.02 -0.62
C LYS A 111 19.32 -1.08 -1.17
N GLU A 112 19.32 -0.91 -2.49
CA GLU A 112 18.34 -0.05 -3.19
C GLU A 112 17.12 -0.87 -3.63
N ALA A 113 15.94 -0.24 -3.57
CA ALA A 113 14.72 -0.82 -4.13
C ALA A 113 14.86 -1.01 -5.66
N ASN A 114 14.13 -1.98 -6.22
CA ASN A 114 14.17 -2.33 -7.65
C ASN A 114 15.55 -2.77 -8.19
N THR A 115 16.43 -3.24 -7.32
CA THR A 115 17.64 -3.97 -7.71
C THR A 115 17.45 -5.45 -7.41
N ALA A 116 18.22 -6.33 -8.06
CA ALA A 116 18.13 -7.78 -7.80
C ALA A 116 18.38 -8.12 -6.32
N GLU A 117 19.37 -7.48 -5.71
CA GLU A 117 19.68 -7.64 -4.29
C GLU A 117 18.58 -7.06 -3.38
N GLY A 118 18.04 -5.89 -3.77
CA GLY A 118 16.93 -5.26 -3.05
C GLY A 118 15.65 -6.11 -3.10
N ASP A 119 15.36 -6.73 -4.23
CA ASP A 119 14.21 -7.63 -4.41
C ASP A 119 14.34 -8.89 -3.52
N VAL A 120 15.54 -9.44 -3.37
CA VAL A 120 15.79 -10.57 -2.44
C VAL A 120 15.55 -10.12 -0.99
N VAL A 121 16.12 -9.00 -0.59
CA VAL A 121 15.99 -8.46 0.78
C VAL A 121 14.53 -8.16 1.12
N THR A 122 13.82 -7.47 0.24
CA THR A 122 12.39 -7.16 0.44
C THR A 122 11.54 -8.42 0.46
N SER A 123 11.84 -9.43 -0.37
CA SER A 123 11.11 -10.70 -0.40
C SER A 123 11.26 -11.46 0.92
N ILE A 124 12.46 -11.52 1.49
CA ILE A 124 12.70 -12.15 2.79
C ILE A 124 11.95 -11.38 3.89
N ALA A 125 12.03 -10.05 3.90
CA ALA A 125 11.37 -9.22 4.90
C ALA A 125 9.84 -9.37 4.85
N VAL A 126 9.25 -9.34 3.65
CA VAL A 126 7.79 -9.50 3.46
C VAL A 126 7.35 -10.92 3.81
N ALA A 127 8.13 -11.94 3.46
CA ALA A 127 7.83 -13.33 3.82
C ALA A 127 7.85 -13.52 5.35
N SER A 128 8.89 -13.03 6.03
CA SER A 128 9.00 -13.09 7.49
C SER A 128 7.85 -12.37 8.18
N SER A 129 7.53 -11.15 7.72
CA SER A 129 6.37 -10.39 8.20
C SER A 129 5.06 -11.12 7.99
N SER A 130 4.89 -11.81 6.86
CA SER A 130 3.68 -12.58 6.55
C SER A 130 3.53 -13.79 7.46
N ILE A 131 4.60 -14.55 7.69
CA ILE A 131 4.61 -15.71 8.59
C ILE A 131 4.26 -15.24 10.02
N MET A 132 4.88 -14.18 10.49
CA MET A 132 4.62 -13.62 11.82
C MET A 132 3.17 -13.15 11.97
N THR A 133 2.63 -12.50 10.94
CA THR A 133 1.22 -12.06 10.93
C THR A 133 0.28 -13.26 11.03
N VAL A 134 0.50 -14.31 10.23
CA VAL A 134 -0.33 -15.53 10.27
C VAL A 134 -0.23 -16.20 11.63
N ALA A 135 0.96 -16.32 12.20
CA ALA A 135 1.16 -16.89 13.53
C ALA A 135 0.37 -16.12 14.61
N ILE A 136 0.48 -14.77 14.62
CA ILE A 136 -0.24 -13.92 15.56
C ILE A 136 -1.77 -14.06 15.38
N LEU A 137 -2.25 -14.03 14.13
CA LEU A 137 -3.69 -14.20 13.86
C LEU A 137 -4.20 -15.58 14.26
N THR A 138 -3.41 -16.63 14.06
CA THR A 138 -3.76 -17.99 14.49
C THR A 138 -3.90 -18.06 16.01
N VAL A 139 -2.92 -17.52 16.74
CA VAL A 139 -2.98 -17.46 18.21
C VAL A 139 -4.17 -16.62 18.67
N ALA A 140 -4.40 -15.46 18.03
CA ALA A 140 -5.55 -14.62 18.36
C ALA A 140 -6.88 -15.33 18.10
N ALA A 141 -7.00 -16.06 17.00
CA ALA A 141 -8.21 -16.84 16.68
C ALA A 141 -8.47 -17.97 17.70
N LEU A 142 -7.42 -18.65 18.17
CA LEU A 142 -7.56 -19.67 19.22
C LEU A 142 -7.97 -19.06 20.57
N LEU A 143 -7.54 -17.83 20.83
CA LEU A 143 -7.83 -17.13 22.08
C LEU A 143 -9.05 -16.20 22.00
N ILE A 144 -9.79 -16.21 20.89
CA ILE A 144 -10.87 -15.23 20.63
C ILE A 144 -11.91 -15.22 21.74
N SER A 145 -12.27 -16.38 22.28
CA SER A 145 -13.26 -16.52 23.35
C SER A 145 -12.83 -15.85 24.65
N PHE A 146 -11.52 -15.80 24.93
CA PHE A 146 -10.95 -15.13 26.10
C PHE A 146 -10.73 -13.63 25.86
N ILE A 147 -10.47 -13.23 24.63
CA ILE A 147 -10.12 -11.86 24.26
C ILE A 147 -11.37 -11.02 23.96
N SER A 148 -12.44 -11.64 23.43
CA SER A 148 -13.68 -10.96 23.04
C SER A 148 -14.26 -10.06 24.14
N PRO A 149 -14.40 -10.50 25.42
CA PRO A 149 -14.96 -9.64 26.48
C PRO A 149 -14.12 -8.39 26.77
N ILE A 150 -12.82 -8.43 26.44
CA ILE A 150 -11.92 -7.27 26.60
C ILE A 150 -12.23 -6.24 25.52
N PHE A 151 -12.47 -6.68 24.28
CA PHE A 151 -12.80 -5.81 23.15
C PHE A 151 -14.18 -5.17 23.25
N GLU A 152 -15.09 -5.77 24.02
CA GLU A 152 -16.43 -5.21 24.28
C GLU A 152 -16.41 -4.03 25.26
N LYS A 153 -15.33 -3.85 26.01
CA LYS A 153 -15.23 -2.72 26.95
C LYS A 153 -15.21 -1.38 26.20
N PRO A 154 -16.03 -0.38 26.60
CA PRO A 154 -16.11 0.92 25.92
C PRO A 154 -14.77 1.64 25.79
N ALA A 155 -13.91 1.52 26.81
CA ALA A 155 -12.56 2.11 26.76
C ALA A 155 -11.68 1.50 25.66
N VAL A 156 -11.78 0.17 25.45
CA VAL A 156 -11.01 -0.52 24.40
C VAL A 156 -11.57 -0.19 23.02
N GLN A 157 -12.88 -0.09 22.87
CA GLN A 157 -13.51 0.33 21.62
C GLN A 157 -13.10 1.76 21.24
N THR A 158 -13.12 2.68 22.21
CA THR A 158 -12.65 4.05 22.00
C THR A 158 -11.17 4.07 21.61
N MET A 159 -10.31 3.35 22.32
CA MET A 159 -8.89 3.24 22.00
C MET A 159 -8.68 2.68 20.57
N SER A 160 -9.41 1.64 20.21
CA SER A 160 -9.33 0.99 18.89
C SER A 160 -9.71 1.94 17.75
N SER A 161 -10.65 2.85 17.97
CA SER A 161 -11.06 3.83 16.95
C SER A 161 -9.95 4.83 16.61
N TYR A 162 -9.04 5.11 17.54
CA TYR A 162 -7.87 5.98 17.32
C TYR A 162 -6.63 5.24 16.81
N LEU A 163 -6.63 3.90 16.82
CA LEU A 163 -5.46 3.11 16.45
C LEU A 163 -5.07 3.33 15.00
N LEU A 164 -6.01 3.24 14.06
CA LEU A 164 -5.74 3.45 12.63
C LEU A 164 -5.27 4.88 12.33
N PRO A 165 -5.95 5.96 12.77
CA PRO A 165 -5.45 7.32 12.60
C PRO A 165 -4.05 7.53 13.16
N ALA A 166 -3.73 6.97 14.33
CA ALA A 166 -2.41 7.08 14.93
C ALA A 166 -1.33 6.34 14.13
N LEU A 167 -1.62 5.12 13.66
CA LEU A 167 -0.71 4.35 12.80
C LEU A 167 -0.44 5.10 11.48
N PHE A 168 -1.48 5.58 10.80
CA PHE A 168 -1.33 6.34 9.57
C PHE A 168 -0.56 7.65 9.78
N GLY A 169 -0.83 8.36 10.87
CA GLY A 169 -0.11 9.58 11.23
C GLY A 169 1.37 9.32 11.47
N SER A 170 1.72 8.33 12.28
CA SER A 170 3.11 7.96 12.58
C SER A 170 3.86 7.46 11.34
N MET A 171 3.19 6.68 10.51
CA MET A 171 3.77 6.14 9.27
C MET A 171 4.01 7.25 8.24
N THR A 172 3.07 8.16 8.09
CA THR A 172 3.22 9.34 7.23
C THR A 172 4.42 10.18 7.67
N LEU A 173 4.51 10.51 8.97
CA LEU A 173 5.66 11.22 9.52
C LEU A 173 6.97 10.44 9.30
N GLY A 174 6.97 9.13 9.53
CA GLY A 174 8.14 8.27 9.30
C GLY A 174 8.58 8.22 7.85
N LEU A 175 7.68 8.10 6.89
CA LEU A 175 7.99 8.10 5.48
C LEU A 175 8.55 9.45 4.99
N PHE A 176 8.04 10.56 5.51
CA PHE A 176 8.49 11.90 5.11
C PHE A 176 9.69 12.40 5.90
N ALA A 177 9.83 12.04 7.16
CA ALA A 177 10.99 12.40 7.97
C ALA A 177 12.25 11.61 7.60
N SER A 178 12.10 10.38 7.12
CA SER A 178 13.20 9.51 6.71
C SER A 178 13.07 9.06 5.26
N SER A 179 13.12 9.98 4.32
CA SER A 179 13.03 9.70 2.87
C SER A 179 14.29 9.01 2.32
N SER A 180 14.81 8.03 3.03
CA SER A 180 15.99 7.27 2.62
C SER A 180 15.59 5.87 2.22
N ALA A 181 15.49 5.62 0.92
CA ALA A 181 15.53 4.27 0.39
C ALA A 181 16.97 3.99 -0.09
N GLY A 182 17.72 3.17 0.67
CA GLY A 182 19.11 2.83 0.30
C GLY A 182 20.13 3.93 0.61
N SER A 183 21.07 4.10 -0.32
CA SER A 183 22.17 5.08 -0.23
C SER A 183 21.75 6.52 -0.52
N LYS A 184 20.55 6.73 -1.08
CA LYS A 184 20.06 8.03 -1.51
C LYS A 184 18.99 8.59 -0.59
N VAL A 185 19.04 9.89 -0.33
CA VAL A 185 18.07 10.62 0.49
C VAL A 185 17.36 11.64 -0.39
N VAL A 186 16.03 11.68 -0.29
CA VAL A 186 15.22 12.70 -0.94
C VAL A 186 15.11 13.91 0.00
N VAL A 187 15.86 14.96 -0.30
CA VAL A 187 15.79 16.22 0.45
C VAL A 187 14.64 17.07 -0.08
N GLY A 188 13.81 17.58 0.83
CA GLY A 188 12.66 18.41 0.46
C GLY A 188 11.40 17.63 0.05
N GLY A 189 11.33 16.31 0.28
CA GLY A 189 10.17 15.47 -0.04
C GLY A 189 8.86 15.97 0.58
N ILE A 190 8.91 16.48 1.82
CA ILE A 190 7.76 17.10 2.51
C ILE A 190 7.14 18.25 1.70
N LYS A 191 7.97 19.04 1.01
CA LYS A 191 7.48 20.15 0.18
C LYS A 191 6.63 19.68 -1.01
N GLY A 192 6.83 18.44 -1.47
CA GLY A 192 6.00 17.81 -2.50
C GLY A 192 4.62 17.38 -2.01
N VAL A 193 4.50 17.11 -0.72
CA VAL A 193 3.25 16.62 -0.11
C VAL A 193 2.33 17.78 0.29
N ILE A 194 2.90 18.89 0.74
CA ILE A 194 2.13 20.03 1.24
C ILE A 194 1.07 20.53 0.23
N PRO A 195 1.37 20.75 -1.06
CA PRO A 195 0.35 21.21 -2.01
C PRO A 195 -0.79 20.20 -2.21
N VAL A 196 -0.49 18.90 -2.22
CA VAL A 196 -1.50 17.84 -2.32
C VAL A 196 -2.38 17.82 -1.08
N LEU A 197 -1.78 17.94 0.09
CA LEU A 197 -2.48 17.96 1.38
C LEU A 197 -3.40 19.19 1.50
N ILE A 198 -2.94 20.37 1.08
CA ILE A 198 -3.75 21.59 1.02
C ILE A 198 -4.92 21.38 0.06
N LEU A 199 -4.68 20.84 -1.13
CA LEU A 199 -5.73 20.62 -2.12
C LEU A 199 -6.80 19.65 -1.60
N VAL A 200 -6.40 18.52 -1.03
CA VAL A 200 -7.34 17.55 -0.43
C VAL A 200 -8.13 18.19 0.70
N SER A 201 -7.47 18.96 1.58
CA SER A 201 -8.14 19.62 2.68
C SER A 201 -9.15 20.66 2.21
N LEU A 202 -8.84 21.42 1.16
CA LEU A 202 -9.76 22.38 0.54
C LEU A 202 -10.97 21.68 -0.10
N VAL A 203 -10.75 20.57 -0.81
CA VAL A 203 -11.83 19.77 -1.43
C VAL A 203 -12.75 19.21 -0.33
N CYS A 204 -12.19 18.65 0.73
CA CYS A 204 -12.98 18.11 1.85
C CYS A 204 -13.75 19.22 2.59
N LEU A 205 -13.13 20.39 2.81
CA LEU A 205 -13.77 21.52 3.46
C LEU A 205 -14.92 22.09 2.60
N ALA A 206 -14.66 22.31 1.31
CA ALA A 206 -15.67 22.78 0.37
C ALA A 206 -16.88 21.86 0.30
N ALA A 207 -16.65 20.56 0.26
CA ALA A 207 -17.72 19.58 0.26
C ALA A 207 -18.50 19.55 1.58
N ARG A 208 -17.82 19.70 2.69
CA ARG A 208 -18.50 19.79 4.00
C ARG A 208 -19.39 21.03 4.08
N LEU A 209 -18.90 22.17 3.59
CA LEU A 209 -19.67 23.42 3.55
C LEU A 209 -20.86 23.35 2.59
N ALA A 210 -20.71 22.62 1.48
CA ALA A 210 -21.78 22.38 0.52
C ALA A 210 -22.78 21.29 0.97
N GLY A 211 -22.64 20.71 2.15
CA GLY A 211 -23.52 19.62 2.63
C GLY A 211 -23.29 18.28 1.95
N LEU A 212 -22.24 18.15 1.13
CA LEU A 212 -21.88 16.95 0.35
C LEU A 212 -20.94 16.01 1.08
N GLY A 213 -20.73 16.18 2.38
CA GLY A 213 -19.77 15.40 3.17
C GLY A 213 -19.97 13.89 3.10
N GLY A 214 -21.24 13.44 3.08
CA GLY A 214 -21.56 12.01 2.93
C GLY A 214 -21.18 11.44 1.55
N ILE A 215 -21.31 12.24 0.49
CA ILE A 215 -20.96 11.84 -0.87
C ILE A 215 -19.44 11.70 -1.00
N ILE A 216 -18.66 12.62 -0.44
CA ILE A 216 -17.20 12.52 -0.45
C ILE A 216 -16.70 11.31 0.32
N LEU A 217 -17.30 10.99 1.47
CA LEU A 217 -16.97 9.76 2.18
C LEU A 217 -17.20 8.50 1.31
N GLY A 218 -18.29 8.46 0.55
CA GLY A 218 -18.56 7.39 -0.40
C GLY A 218 -17.62 7.37 -1.61
N MET A 219 -16.98 8.49 -1.95
CA MET A 219 -16.11 8.65 -3.12
C MET A 219 -14.61 8.77 -2.75
N VAL A 220 -14.22 8.45 -1.51
CA VAL A 220 -12.83 8.56 -1.04
C VAL A 220 -11.85 7.83 -1.96
N GLY A 221 -12.20 6.65 -2.46
CA GLY A 221 -11.35 5.88 -3.38
C GLY A 221 -11.05 6.63 -4.68
N PHE A 222 -12.05 7.29 -5.26
CA PHE A 222 -11.87 8.12 -6.46
C PHE A 222 -11.05 9.36 -6.17
N LEU A 223 -11.22 9.97 -5.00
CA LEU A 223 -10.42 11.11 -4.57
C LEU A 223 -8.94 10.74 -4.45
N ILE A 224 -8.63 9.59 -3.84
CA ILE A 224 -7.26 9.06 -3.74
C ILE A 224 -6.68 8.84 -5.15
N LEU A 225 -7.42 8.18 -6.04
CA LEU A 225 -6.98 7.91 -7.39
C LEU A 225 -6.73 9.20 -8.18
N ALA A 226 -7.60 10.21 -8.03
CA ALA A 226 -7.43 11.52 -8.67
C ALA A 226 -6.24 12.32 -8.11
N MET A 227 -5.90 12.14 -6.84
CA MET A 227 -4.76 12.83 -6.21
C MET A 227 -3.41 12.21 -6.58
N LEU A 228 -3.36 10.97 -7.04
CA LEU A 228 -2.12 10.31 -7.50
C LEU A 228 -1.42 11.09 -8.64
N PRO A 229 -2.09 11.38 -9.79
CA PRO A 229 -1.51 12.20 -10.85
C PRO A 229 -1.10 13.59 -10.36
N VAL A 230 -1.92 14.21 -9.50
CA VAL A 230 -1.61 15.53 -8.92
C VAL A 230 -0.32 15.48 -8.12
N GLY A 231 -0.14 14.45 -7.28
CA GLY A 231 1.09 14.25 -6.52
C GLY A 231 2.32 14.03 -7.42
N ILE A 232 2.19 13.23 -8.47
CA ILE A 232 3.28 12.97 -9.43
C ILE A 232 3.66 14.26 -10.17
N ILE A 233 2.68 15.01 -10.68
CA ILE A 233 2.91 16.26 -11.42
C ILE A 233 3.57 17.30 -10.51
N THR A 234 3.04 17.48 -9.30
CA THR A 234 3.56 18.42 -8.31
C THR A 234 5.01 18.09 -7.93
N SER A 235 5.29 16.83 -7.63
CA SER A 235 6.63 16.37 -7.31
C SER A 235 7.60 16.56 -8.49
N ARG A 236 7.15 16.32 -9.72
CA ARG A 236 7.96 16.54 -10.92
C ARG A 236 8.26 18.03 -11.17
N ILE A 237 7.29 18.91 -10.92
CA ILE A 237 7.49 20.37 -11.03
C ILE A 237 8.50 20.85 -9.98
N LEU A 238 8.36 20.39 -8.73
CA LEU A 238 9.27 20.75 -7.64
C LEU A 238 10.68 20.21 -7.86
N TRP A 239 10.79 19.01 -8.44
CA TRP A 239 12.08 18.48 -8.87
C TRP A 239 12.74 19.35 -9.95
N LYS A 240 12.00 19.72 -11.00
CA LYS A 240 12.50 20.61 -12.06
C LYS A 240 12.93 21.98 -11.52
N LYS A 241 12.25 22.48 -10.47
CA LYS A 241 12.61 23.73 -9.79
C LYS A 241 13.78 23.57 -8.81
N GLY A 242 14.33 22.35 -8.63
CA GLY A 242 15.44 22.09 -7.72
C GLY A 242 15.07 22.16 -6.23
N ILE A 243 13.77 22.21 -5.89
CA ILE A 243 13.26 22.23 -4.51
C ILE A 243 13.35 20.84 -3.88
N ILE A 244 13.08 19.80 -4.68
CA ILE A 244 13.28 18.40 -4.31
C ILE A 244 14.56 17.91 -4.99
N LYS A 245 15.49 17.36 -4.22
CA LYS A 245 16.74 16.81 -4.72
C LYS A 245 16.95 15.41 -4.15
N VAL A 246 17.55 14.56 -4.97
CA VAL A 246 18.06 13.27 -4.50
C VAL A 246 19.57 13.43 -4.30
N VAL A 247 20.02 13.23 -3.07
CA VAL A 247 21.42 13.44 -2.68
C VAL A 247 21.93 12.12 -2.09
N ASP A 248 23.16 11.77 -2.33
CA ASP A 248 23.78 10.63 -1.68
C ASP A 248 23.97 10.90 -0.19
N LYS A 249 23.67 9.89 0.64
CA LYS A 249 23.75 10.01 2.10
C LYS A 249 25.17 10.39 2.59
N ALA A 250 26.19 10.05 1.80
CA ALA A 250 27.57 10.41 2.08
C ALA A 250 27.86 11.91 1.93
N GLU A 251 27.08 12.63 1.13
CA GLU A 251 27.22 14.09 0.96
C GLU A 251 26.53 14.92 2.04
N LEU A 252 25.54 14.34 2.72
CA LEU A 252 24.81 15.01 3.81
C LEU A 252 25.55 14.99 5.15
N ASN A 253 26.56 14.14 5.28
CA ASN A 253 27.41 14.02 6.49
C ASN A 253 28.75 14.78 6.39
N LYS A 254 28.93 15.56 5.33
CA LYS A 254 30.04 16.50 5.17
C LYS A 254 29.56 17.91 5.46
#